data_94b2ea7222ad9d4610fff716e4c93cdb
#
_entry.id   94b2ea7222ad9d4610fff716e4c93cdb
#
_cell.length_a   1.000
_cell.length_b   1.000
_cell.length_c   1.000
_cell.angle_alpha   90.00
_cell.angle_beta   90.00
_cell.angle_gamma   90.00
#
_symmetry.space_group_name_H-M   'P 1'
#
loop_
_entity.id
_entity.type
_entity.pdbx_description
1 polymer ?
#
loop_
_entity_poly.entity_id
_entity_poly.type
_entity_poly.pdbx_seq_one_letter_code
_entity_poly.pdbx_strand_id
1 'polypeptide(L)'
;MSDTLIRYQAATLAAFQQVRHGETRLGQMLRYADVALPLAEALIKAKQQGCLYVLLGVPEDIGPRANLGQGGAELGWQAFIRKFINLQQNEFLDGSQILLLGELNCADLQQQSQSADLTTLRKLCAEIDLRLEPLLLAIFNTG
;
A
#
# COMPACT_ATOMS: atom_id res chain seq x y z
N MET A 1 -4.51 -9.44 -17.12
CA MET A 1 -3.48 -8.88 -16.26
C MET A 1 -3.71 -9.41 -14.87
N SER A 2 -2.75 -10.14 -14.33
CA SER A 2 -2.83 -10.46 -12.91
C SER A 2 -2.87 -9.15 -12.15
N ASP A 3 -3.79 -9.04 -11.20
CA ASP A 3 -3.89 -7.87 -10.34
C ASP A 3 -2.65 -7.79 -9.44
N THR A 4 -1.59 -7.17 -9.99
CA THR A 4 -0.36 -6.90 -9.22
C THR A 4 -0.59 -5.83 -8.15
N LEU A 5 -1.64 -5.02 -8.30
CA LEU A 5 -2.04 -3.99 -7.34
C LEU A 5 -3.44 -4.28 -6.81
N ILE A 6 -3.57 -4.44 -5.52
CA ILE A 6 -4.86 -4.47 -4.82
C ILE A 6 -5.18 -3.03 -4.42
N ARG A 7 -6.09 -2.38 -5.16
CA ARG A 7 -6.52 -1.01 -4.84
C ARG A 7 -7.46 -1.01 -3.64
N TYR A 8 -7.19 -0.12 -2.70
CA TYR A 8 -8.06 0.08 -1.55
C TYR A 8 -9.20 1.05 -1.87
N GLN A 9 -10.31 0.83 -1.19
CA GLN A 9 -11.48 1.70 -1.17
C GLN A 9 -11.82 2.04 0.28
N ALA A 10 -12.68 3.02 0.49
CA ALA A 10 -13.11 3.39 1.85
C ALA A 10 -13.65 2.19 2.65
N ALA A 11 -14.37 1.28 1.99
CA ALA A 11 -14.90 0.07 2.62
C ALA A 11 -13.81 -0.93 3.06
N THR A 12 -12.62 -0.90 2.44
CA THR A 12 -11.53 -1.86 2.72
C THR A 12 -11.11 -1.82 4.19
N LEU A 13 -11.05 -0.63 4.78
CA LEU A 13 -10.58 -0.42 6.16
C LEU A 13 -11.68 0.01 7.13
N ALA A 14 -12.93 0.04 6.68
CA ALA A 14 -14.06 0.54 7.48
C ALA A 14 -14.22 -0.18 8.83
N ALA A 15 -13.99 -1.50 8.86
CA ALA A 15 -14.08 -2.31 10.08
C ALA A 15 -13.02 -1.93 11.14
N PHE A 16 -11.91 -1.32 10.73
CA PHE A 16 -10.79 -0.93 11.62
C PHE A 16 -10.82 0.55 11.98
N GLN A 17 -11.69 1.34 11.33
CA GLN A 17 -11.82 2.77 11.60
C GLN A 17 -12.55 2.99 12.92
N GLN A 18 -11.91 3.74 13.82
CA GLN A 18 -12.52 4.21 15.06
C GLN A 18 -12.91 5.68 14.90
N VAL A 19 -14.12 6.00 15.33
CA VAL A 19 -14.62 7.39 15.36
C VAL A 19 -14.69 7.86 16.80
N ARG A 20 -14.19 9.07 17.05
CA ARG A 20 -14.25 9.70 18.36
C ARG A 20 -14.84 11.09 18.25
N HIS A 21 -15.81 11.40 19.10
CA HIS A 21 -16.46 12.71 19.10
C HIS A 21 -15.42 13.82 19.35
N GLY A 22 -15.50 14.89 18.54
CA GLY A 22 -14.60 16.03 18.63
C GLY A 22 -13.22 15.85 17.99
N GLU A 23 -12.95 14.68 17.39
CA GLU A 23 -11.69 14.39 16.68
C GLU A 23 -11.96 13.96 15.25
N THR A 24 -11.08 14.39 14.33
CA THR A 24 -11.03 13.86 12.97
C THR A 24 -9.82 12.96 12.82
N ARG A 25 -10.06 11.71 12.46
CA ARG A 25 -9.01 10.71 12.23
C ARG A 25 -8.54 10.75 10.78
N LEU A 26 -7.28 10.40 10.53
CA LEU A 26 -6.73 10.38 9.16
C LEU A 26 -7.58 9.52 8.22
N GLY A 27 -8.00 8.33 8.66
CA GLY A 27 -8.81 7.43 7.84
C GLY A 27 -10.15 7.99 7.38
N GLN A 28 -10.70 8.98 8.09
CA GLN A 28 -11.92 9.69 7.70
C GLN A 28 -11.69 10.66 6.53
N MET A 29 -10.44 11.06 6.30
CA MET A 29 -10.05 12.07 5.33
C MET A 29 -9.22 11.53 4.16
N LEU A 30 -8.63 10.34 4.30
CA LEU A 30 -7.83 9.72 3.24
C LEU A 30 -8.63 9.63 1.93
N ARG A 31 -7.92 9.82 0.82
CA ARG A 31 -8.46 9.64 -0.52
C ARG A 31 -8.08 8.27 -1.07
N TYR A 32 -8.91 7.77 -1.96
CA TYR A 32 -8.74 6.46 -2.60
C TYR A 32 -8.75 6.63 -4.11
N ALA A 33 -7.96 5.82 -4.82
CA ALA A 33 -7.94 5.83 -6.27
C ALA A 33 -9.26 5.26 -6.83
N ASP A 34 -9.84 5.93 -7.79
CA ASP A 34 -11.08 5.49 -8.43
C ASP A 34 -10.84 4.15 -9.14
N VAL A 35 -11.49 3.09 -8.65
CA VAL A 35 -11.30 1.73 -9.18
C VAL A 35 -11.93 1.54 -10.57
N ALA A 36 -12.81 2.43 -11.00
CA ALA A 36 -13.40 2.42 -12.33
C ALA A 36 -12.46 2.97 -13.41
N LEU A 37 -11.40 3.68 -13.01
CA LEU A 37 -10.43 4.28 -13.92
C LEU A 37 -9.16 3.43 -14.05
N PRO A 38 -8.49 3.46 -15.23
CA PRO A 38 -7.11 3.01 -15.35
C PRO A 38 -6.21 3.70 -14.31
N LEU A 39 -5.15 3.02 -13.86
CA LEU A 39 -4.30 3.54 -12.77
C LEU A 39 -3.77 4.96 -13.05
N ALA A 40 -3.25 5.20 -14.25
CA ALA A 40 -2.69 6.50 -14.60
C ALA A 40 -3.74 7.63 -14.49
N GLU A 41 -4.96 7.40 -14.95
CA GLU A 41 -6.06 8.37 -14.86
C GLU A 41 -6.52 8.58 -13.42
N ALA A 42 -6.58 7.51 -12.62
CA ALA A 42 -6.93 7.59 -11.20
C ALA A 42 -5.90 8.41 -10.41
N LEU A 43 -4.61 8.25 -10.71
CA LEU A 43 -3.53 9.02 -10.09
C LEU A 43 -3.61 10.52 -10.47
N ILE A 44 -3.84 10.82 -11.75
CA ILE A 44 -4.04 12.21 -12.22
C ILE A 44 -5.24 12.85 -11.50
N LYS A 45 -6.36 12.12 -11.40
CA LYS A 45 -7.55 12.60 -10.69
C LYS A 45 -7.25 12.88 -9.22
N ALA A 46 -6.53 11.99 -8.53
CA ALA A 46 -6.14 12.16 -7.13
C ALA A 46 -5.25 13.42 -6.96
N LYS A 47 -4.29 13.63 -7.85
CA LYS A 47 -3.46 14.84 -7.85
C LYS A 47 -4.31 16.11 -8.03
N GLN A 48 -5.23 16.12 -8.97
CA GLN A 48 -6.16 17.25 -9.19
C GLN A 48 -7.04 17.52 -7.96
N GLN A 49 -7.31 16.51 -7.15
CA GLN A 49 -8.05 16.62 -5.89
C GLN A 49 -7.19 17.08 -4.71
N GLY A 50 -5.90 17.34 -4.92
CA GLY A 50 -4.98 17.86 -3.91
C GLY A 50 -4.15 16.81 -3.18
N CYS A 51 -4.10 15.57 -3.65
CA CYS A 51 -3.18 14.57 -3.10
C CYS A 51 -1.73 14.93 -3.42
N LEU A 52 -0.89 14.95 -2.39
CA LEU A 52 0.55 15.21 -2.47
C LEU A 52 1.38 13.96 -2.15
N TYR A 53 0.79 13.01 -1.46
CA TYR A 53 1.45 11.80 -0.98
C TYR A 53 0.67 10.57 -1.42
N VAL A 54 1.39 9.50 -1.76
CA VAL A 54 0.82 8.20 -2.08
C VAL A 54 1.32 7.18 -1.08
N LEU A 55 0.41 6.48 -0.41
CA LEU A 55 0.72 5.32 0.42
C LEU A 55 0.45 4.05 -0.38
N LEU A 56 1.49 3.23 -0.50
CA LEU A 56 1.44 1.92 -1.14
C LEU A 56 2.13 0.90 -0.23
N GLY A 57 1.42 -0.15 0.14
CA GLY A 57 1.97 -1.25 0.92
C GLY A 57 2.68 -2.29 0.06
N VAL A 58 3.73 -2.89 0.62
CA VAL A 58 4.42 -4.05 0.03
C VAL A 58 4.50 -5.14 1.10
N PRO A 59 3.43 -5.93 1.30
CA PRO A 59 3.33 -6.91 2.39
C PRO A 59 4.11 -8.19 2.05
N GLU A 60 5.42 -8.17 2.29
CA GLU A 60 6.31 -9.28 2.02
C GLU A 60 7.37 -9.44 3.12
N ASP A 61 7.90 -10.63 3.29
CA ASP A 61 9.06 -10.93 4.12
C ASP A 61 10.17 -11.67 3.36
N ILE A 62 10.00 -11.80 2.05
CA ILE A 62 10.93 -12.50 1.16
C ILE A 62 12.28 -11.78 1.10
N GLY A 63 12.26 -10.44 1.00
CA GLY A 63 13.46 -9.61 0.99
C GLY A 63 14.30 -9.77 2.26
N PRO A 64 13.74 -9.58 3.47
CA PRO A 64 14.46 -9.86 4.72
C PRO A 64 15.04 -11.27 4.81
N ARG A 65 14.27 -12.30 4.44
CA ARG A 65 14.74 -13.69 4.46
C ARG A 65 15.82 -13.96 3.41
N ALA A 66 15.73 -13.34 2.23
CA ALA A 66 16.77 -13.42 1.20
C ALA A 66 18.10 -12.79 1.64
N ASN A 67 18.03 -11.88 2.63
CA ASN A 67 19.18 -11.27 3.30
C ASN A 67 19.55 -11.94 4.63
N LEU A 68 19.14 -13.20 4.83
CA LEU A 68 19.43 -14.00 6.03
C LEU A 68 18.79 -13.44 7.32
N GLY A 69 17.78 -12.58 7.18
CA GLY A 69 16.97 -12.08 8.27
C GLY A 69 15.81 -12.99 8.64
N GLN A 70 15.03 -12.56 9.62
CA GLN A 70 13.84 -13.29 10.06
C GLN A 70 12.61 -12.91 9.24
N GLY A 71 11.63 -13.83 9.14
CA GLY A 71 10.32 -13.59 8.58
C GLY A 71 9.41 -12.79 9.52
N GLY A 72 8.24 -12.42 9.01
CA GLY A 72 7.20 -11.69 9.75
C GLY A 72 6.93 -10.27 9.25
N ALA A 73 7.79 -9.71 8.40
CA ALA A 73 7.64 -8.36 7.87
C ALA A 73 6.38 -8.20 7.00
N GLU A 74 5.86 -9.27 6.42
CA GLU A 74 4.63 -9.27 5.61
C GLU A 74 3.40 -8.80 6.41
N LEU A 75 3.42 -8.93 7.73
CA LEU A 75 2.35 -8.47 8.62
C LEU A 75 2.44 -6.97 8.95
N GLY A 76 3.58 -6.35 8.66
CA GLY A 76 3.88 -4.96 9.03
C GLY A 76 2.94 -3.96 8.37
N TRP A 77 2.60 -4.14 7.10
CA TRP A 77 1.69 -3.24 6.39
C TRP A 77 0.31 -3.17 7.05
N GLN A 78 -0.30 -4.31 7.33
CA GLN A 78 -1.62 -4.35 7.97
C GLN A 78 -1.58 -3.77 9.38
N ALA A 79 -0.54 -4.05 10.15
CA ALA A 79 -0.36 -3.47 11.48
C ALA A 79 -0.21 -1.93 11.41
N PHE A 80 0.58 -1.44 10.46
CA PHE A 80 0.76 -0.01 10.23
C PHE A 80 -0.54 0.68 9.85
N ILE A 81 -1.20 0.21 8.78
CA ILE A 81 -2.34 0.93 8.22
C ILE A 81 -3.53 1.00 9.19
N ARG A 82 -3.77 -0.06 9.97
CA ARG A 82 -4.82 -0.09 11.01
C ARG A 82 -4.59 0.93 12.11
N LYS A 83 -3.34 1.24 12.42
CA LYS A 83 -2.98 2.29 13.38
C LYS A 83 -3.01 3.67 12.73
N PHE A 84 -2.45 3.79 11.53
CA PHE A 84 -2.34 5.04 10.81
C PHE A 84 -3.70 5.71 10.57
N ILE A 85 -4.71 4.96 10.14
CA ILE A 85 -6.07 5.50 9.89
C ILE A 85 -6.72 6.05 11.17
N ASN A 86 -6.26 5.64 12.34
CA ASN A 86 -6.78 6.07 13.64
C ASN A 86 -5.95 7.17 14.32
N LEU A 87 -4.90 7.68 13.65
CA LEU A 87 -4.21 8.87 14.12
C LEU A 87 -5.10 10.10 13.94
N GLN A 88 -5.03 11.00 14.90
CA GLN A 88 -5.74 12.27 14.82
C GLN A 88 -5.09 13.17 13.75
N GLN A 89 -5.93 13.74 12.89
CA GLN A 89 -5.49 14.76 11.93
C GLN A 89 -5.12 16.05 12.67
N ASN A 90 -4.15 16.78 12.14
CA ASN A 90 -3.74 18.08 12.64
C ASN A 90 -3.29 19.00 11.49
N GLU A 91 -2.85 20.22 11.81
CA GLU A 91 -2.42 21.22 10.81
C GLU A 91 -1.21 20.79 9.96
N PHE A 92 -0.38 19.85 10.48
CA PHE A 92 0.82 19.36 9.78
C PHE A 92 0.56 18.05 9.01
N LEU A 93 -0.51 17.35 9.32
CA LEU A 93 -0.86 16.06 8.73
C LEU A 93 -2.34 16.03 8.37
N ASP A 94 -2.62 16.37 7.13
CA ASP A 94 -3.96 16.39 6.54
C ASP A 94 -4.19 15.14 5.69
N GLY A 95 -5.12 14.28 6.14
CA GLY A 95 -5.45 13.04 5.43
C GLY A 95 -5.97 13.26 4.01
N SER A 96 -6.58 14.41 3.72
CA SER A 96 -7.09 14.72 2.37
C SER A 96 -5.99 14.92 1.32
N GLN A 97 -4.74 15.13 1.76
CA GLN A 97 -3.57 15.22 0.89
C GLN A 97 -2.91 13.85 0.62
N ILE A 98 -3.43 12.79 1.21
CA ILE A 98 -2.86 11.44 1.14
C ILE A 98 -3.79 10.55 0.33
N LEU A 99 -3.25 9.98 -0.75
CA LEU A 99 -3.88 8.90 -1.49
C LEU A 99 -3.43 7.56 -0.89
N LEU A 100 -4.36 6.83 -0.29
CA LEU A 100 -4.13 5.43 0.06
C LEU A 100 -4.43 4.56 -1.16
N LEU A 101 -3.38 4.20 -1.89
CA LEU A 101 -3.51 3.47 -3.15
C LEU A 101 -3.91 2.02 -2.93
N GLY A 102 -3.29 1.38 -1.94
CA GLY A 102 -3.51 -0.03 -1.64
C GLY A 102 -2.22 -0.77 -1.35
N GLU A 103 -2.11 -1.99 -1.83
CA GLU A 103 -0.93 -2.83 -1.64
C GLU A 103 -0.56 -3.62 -2.87
N LEU A 104 0.73 -3.91 -3.02
CA LEU A 104 1.23 -4.86 -4.00
C LEU A 104 0.71 -6.25 -3.67
N ASN A 105 0.16 -6.96 -4.63
CA ASN A 105 -0.26 -8.34 -4.44
C ASN A 105 0.98 -9.25 -4.40
N CYS A 106 1.37 -9.68 -3.20
CA CYS A 106 2.50 -10.56 -2.95
C CYS A 106 2.07 -11.99 -2.53
N ALA A 107 0.77 -12.29 -2.48
CA ALA A 107 0.26 -13.52 -1.87
C ALA A 107 0.83 -14.80 -2.50
N ASP A 108 0.90 -14.84 -3.82
CA ASP A 108 1.46 -15.97 -4.57
C ASP A 108 2.96 -16.16 -4.32
N LEU A 109 3.71 -15.07 -4.27
CA LEU A 109 5.14 -15.08 -4.00
C LEU A 109 5.43 -15.48 -2.54
N GLN A 110 4.64 -14.97 -1.61
CA GLN A 110 4.71 -15.38 -0.20
C GLN A 110 4.46 -16.88 -0.04
N GLN A 111 3.47 -17.42 -0.72
CA GLN A 111 3.19 -18.85 -0.70
C GLN A 111 4.36 -19.67 -1.26
N GLN A 112 4.91 -19.27 -2.41
CA GLN A 112 6.07 -19.94 -3.03
C GLN A 112 7.31 -19.88 -2.14
N SER A 113 7.43 -18.85 -1.32
CA SER A 113 8.60 -18.61 -0.47
C SER A 113 8.64 -19.46 0.80
N GLN A 114 7.56 -20.12 1.17
CA GLN A 114 7.44 -20.81 2.48
C GLN A 114 8.49 -21.90 2.70
N SER A 115 8.85 -22.64 1.65
CA SER A 115 9.87 -23.70 1.71
C SER A 115 11.05 -23.45 0.77
N ALA A 116 11.24 -22.19 0.36
CA ALA A 116 12.23 -21.82 -0.63
C ALA A 116 13.65 -21.78 -0.04
N ASP A 117 14.63 -22.21 -0.82
CA ASP A 117 16.04 -22.00 -0.52
C ASP A 117 16.45 -20.55 -0.78
N LEU A 118 17.67 -20.19 -0.41
CA LEU A 118 18.16 -18.81 -0.54
C LEU A 118 18.18 -18.33 -2.01
N THR A 119 18.55 -19.20 -2.94
CA THR A 119 18.56 -18.88 -4.37
C THR A 119 17.17 -18.57 -4.88
N THR A 120 16.18 -19.36 -4.48
CA THR A 120 14.77 -19.14 -4.83
C THR A 120 14.23 -17.87 -4.18
N LEU A 121 14.54 -17.62 -2.90
CA LEU A 121 14.13 -16.37 -2.22
C LEU A 121 14.64 -15.14 -2.96
N ARG A 122 15.89 -15.15 -3.42
CA ARG A 122 16.46 -14.04 -4.21
C ARG A 122 15.77 -13.82 -5.55
N LYS A 123 15.36 -14.91 -6.22
CA LYS A 123 14.56 -14.81 -7.45
C LYS A 123 13.17 -14.23 -7.19
N LEU A 124 12.52 -14.66 -6.11
CA LEU A 124 11.21 -14.13 -5.73
C LEU A 124 11.30 -12.65 -5.32
N CYS A 125 12.39 -12.25 -4.66
CA CYS A 125 12.65 -10.84 -4.34
C CYS A 125 12.76 -9.99 -5.62
N ALA A 126 13.49 -10.45 -6.63
CA ALA A 126 13.56 -9.77 -7.93
C ALA A 126 12.20 -9.70 -8.62
N GLU A 127 11.35 -10.71 -8.45
CA GLU A 127 9.99 -10.67 -9.00
C GLU A 127 9.12 -9.60 -8.30
N ILE A 128 9.30 -9.38 -7.00
CA ILE A 128 8.63 -8.27 -6.29
C ILE A 128 9.05 -6.93 -6.90
N ASP A 129 10.35 -6.73 -7.15
CA ASP A 129 10.87 -5.50 -7.77
C ASP A 129 10.25 -5.28 -9.16
N LEU A 130 10.16 -6.33 -9.97
CA LEU A 130 9.53 -6.28 -11.31
C LEU A 130 8.05 -5.91 -11.26
N ARG A 131 7.32 -6.32 -10.22
CA ARG A 131 5.92 -5.95 -10.02
C ARG A 131 5.75 -4.53 -9.51
N LEU A 132 6.68 -4.09 -8.64
CA LEU A 132 6.62 -2.78 -8.00
C LEU A 132 7.04 -1.65 -8.94
N GLU A 133 8.05 -1.85 -9.76
CA GLU A 133 8.63 -0.83 -10.65
C GLU A 133 7.58 -0.12 -11.53
N PRO A 134 6.67 -0.81 -12.27
CA PRO A 134 5.66 -0.13 -13.07
C PRO A 134 4.71 0.74 -12.25
N LEU A 135 4.40 0.34 -11.00
CA LEU A 135 3.55 1.10 -10.11
C LEU A 135 4.24 2.39 -9.66
N LEU A 136 5.50 2.30 -9.27
CA LEU A 136 6.30 3.46 -8.89
C LEU A 136 6.47 4.43 -10.07
N LEU A 137 6.75 3.91 -11.27
CA LEU A 137 6.85 4.74 -12.48
C LEU A 137 5.53 5.45 -12.78
N ALA A 138 4.39 4.78 -12.65
CA ALA A 138 3.08 5.41 -12.83
C ALA A 138 2.84 6.54 -11.83
N ILE A 139 3.22 6.34 -10.57
CA ILE A 139 3.10 7.35 -9.50
C ILE A 139 4.01 8.55 -9.83
N PHE A 140 5.29 8.32 -10.09
CA PHE A 140 6.25 9.41 -10.35
C PHE A 140 5.96 10.14 -11.66
N ASN A 141 5.45 9.49 -12.69
CA ASN A 141 5.08 10.14 -13.95
C ASN A 141 3.84 11.04 -13.83
N THR A 142 3.10 10.92 -12.74
CA THR A 142 1.99 11.82 -12.44
C THR A 142 2.47 13.19 -11.94
N GLY A 143 3.70 13.28 -11.47
CA GLY A 143 4.38 14.50 -11.02
C GLY A 143 4.11 14.82 -9.58
#